data_f56ad033ee21733e70c17f8efc293705
#
_entry.id   f56ad033ee21733e70c17f8efc293705
#
_cell.length_a   1.000
_cell.length_b   1.000
_cell.length_c   1.000
_cell.angle_alpha   90.00
_cell.angle_beta   90.00
_cell.angle_gamma   90.00
#
_symmetry.space_group_name_H-M   'P 1'
#
loop_
_entity.id
_entity.type
_entity.pdbx_description
1 polymer ?
#
loop_
_entity_poly.entity_id
_entity_poly.type
_entity_poly.pdbx_seq_one_letter_code
_entity_poly.pdbx_strand_id
1 'polypeptide(L)'
;MPRRTLLITLGILVLAVALPKSWADEFTEADLKKWNDAFMAVVKEGDKWFHSPDLGKNTVSCDMCHPNSANSHPETYPKFQKQLGKVVGMREMINWCIQNPQQGTPLAADDPKMVALEAYITWERRGVKLEPGKH
;
A
#
# COMPACT_ATOMS: atom_id res chain seq x y z
N MET A 1 -38.84 42.99 -61.74
CA MET A 1 -38.67 41.56 -61.42
C MET A 1 -37.96 41.48 -60.10
N PRO A 2 -38.58 41.09 -58.96
CA PRO A 2 -37.92 41.00 -57.66
C PRO A 2 -37.26 39.62 -57.51
N ARG A 3 -35.99 39.62 -57.17
CA ARG A 3 -35.20 38.43 -56.80
C ARG A 3 -35.59 37.97 -55.41
N ARG A 4 -36.20 36.78 -55.30
CA ARG A 4 -36.47 36.11 -54.04
C ARG A 4 -35.21 35.45 -53.50
N THR A 5 -34.63 35.97 -52.42
CA THR A 5 -33.52 35.41 -51.71
C THR A 5 -34.06 34.31 -50.78
N LEU A 6 -33.71 33.07 -51.07
CA LEU A 6 -34.07 31.89 -50.24
C LEU A 6 -33.05 31.76 -49.09
N LEU A 7 -33.46 32.10 -47.86
CA LEU A 7 -32.68 31.87 -46.67
C LEU A 7 -32.86 30.40 -46.22
N ILE A 8 -31.83 29.59 -46.42
CA ILE A 8 -31.75 28.24 -45.90
C ILE A 8 -31.21 28.32 -44.48
N THR A 9 -32.07 28.16 -43.48
CA THR A 9 -31.69 28.02 -42.08
C THR A 9 -31.27 26.58 -41.83
N LEU A 10 -29.97 26.37 -41.70
CA LEU A 10 -29.38 25.08 -41.34
C LEU A 10 -29.58 24.87 -39.82
N GLY A 11 -30.57 24.08 -39.44
CA GLY A 11 -30.78 23.67 -38.05
C GLY A 11 -29.72 22.66 -37.63
N ILE A 12 -28.81 23.05 -36.75
CA ILE A 12 -27.82 22.13 -36.13
C ILE A 12 -28.59 21.36 -35.05
N LEU A 13 -28.92 20.10 -35.33
CA LEU A 13 -29.43 19.14 -34.33
C LEU A 13 -28.30 18.71 -33.43
N VAL A 14 -28.15 19.30 -32.23
CA VAL A 14 -27.21 18.87 -31.23
C VAL A 14 -27.73 17.57 -30.61
N LEU A 15 -27.18 16.44 -31.06
CA LEU A 15 -27.44 15.14 -30.46
C LEU A 15 -26.70 15.09 -29.13
N ALA A 16 -27.40 15.29 -28.01
CA ALA A 16 -26.83 15.08 -26.67
C ALA A 16 -26.55 13.58 -26.50
N VAL A 17 -25.33 13.16 -26.78
CA VAL A 17 -24.87 11.81 -26.43
C VAL A 17 -24.74 11.77 -24.92
N ALA A 18 -25.71 11.16 -24.25
CA ALA A 18 -25.60 10.80 -22.84
C ALA A 18 -24.44 9.78 -22.72
N LEU A 19 -23.27 10.24 -22.30
CA LEU A 19 -22.16 9.35 -21.96
C LEU A 19 -22.64 8.41 -20.84
N PRO A 20 -22.42 7.09 -20.96
CA PRO A 20 -22.75 6.19 -19.87
C PRO A 20 -21.98 6.65 -18.63
N LYS A 21 -22.71 6.88 -17.53
CA LYS A 21 -22.11 7.12 -16.21
C LYS A 21 -21.12 5.97 -15.96
N SER A 22 -19.82 6.24 -15.88
CA SER A 22 -18.86 5.20 -15.59
C SER A 22 -19.27 4.54 -14.29
N TRP A 23 -19.47 3.25 -14.32
CA TRP A 23 -19.76 2.43 -13.15
C TRP A 23 -18.45 2.26 -12.37
N ALA A 24 -17.93 3.35 -11.82
CA ALA A 24 -17.02 3.27 -10.70
C ALA A 24 -17.91 2.90 -9.52
N ASP A 25 -17.71 1.72 -8.95
CA ASP A 25 -18.45 1.27 -7.79
C ASP A 25 -18.40 2.36 -6.73
N GLU A 26 -19.56 2.99 -6.47
CA GLU A 26 -19.71 3.87 -5.32
C GLU A 26 -19.72 2.98 -4.08
N PHE A 27 -18.58 2.93 -3.39
CA PHE A 27 -18.43 2.20 -2.14
C PHE A 27 -19.36 2.78 -1.08
N THR A 28 -20.12 1.93 -0.42
CA THR A 28 -20.97 2.33 0.69
C THR A 28 -20.17 2.50 1.97
N GLU A 29 -20.66 3.27 2.93
CA GLU A 29 -20.07 3.37 4.26
C GLU A 29 -19.92 2.00 4.94
N ALA A 30 -20.85 1.07 4.67
CA ALA A 30 -20.78 -0.29 5.17
C ALA A 30 -19.60 -1.07 4.56
N ASP A 31 -19.33 -0.88 3.26
CA ASP A 31 -18.17 -1.50 2.59
C ASP A 31 -16.87 -0.93 3.14
N LEU A 32 -16.77 0.39 3.28
CA LEU A 32 -15.59 1.05 3.84
C LEU A 32 -15.32 0.58 5.27
N LYS A 33 -16.36 0.47 6.10
CA LYS A 33 -16.23 -0.07 7.45
C LYS A 33 -15.74 -1.51 7.45
N LYS A 34 -16.34 -2.38 6.63
CA LYS A 34 -15.96 -3.79 6.52
C LYS A 34 -14.50 -3.96 6.10
N TRP A 35 -14.05 -3.19 5.13
CA TRP A 35 -12.67 -3.27 4.66
C TRP A 35 -11.68 -2.72 5.68
N ASN A 36 -12.03 -1.63 6.36
CA ASN A 36 -11.21 -1.13 7.46
C ASN A 36 -11.10 -2.14 8.59
N ASP A 37 -12.19 -2.77 9.00
CA ASP A 37 -12.18 -3.79 10.06
C ASP A 37 -11.30 -4.99 9.65
N ALA A 38 -11.39 -5.44 8.39
CA ALA A 38 -10.54 -6.51 7.86
C ALA A 38 -9.06 -6.10 7.84
N PHE A 39 -8.75 -4.89 7.39
CA PHE A 39 -7.39 -4.36 7.40
C PHE A 39 -6.82 -4.27 8.82
N MET A 40 -7.58 -3.72 9.77
CA MET A 40 -7.16 -3.60 11.16
C MET A 40 -6.95 -4.96 11.87
N ALA A 41 -7.68 -6.00 11.45
CA ALA A 41 -7.42 -7.36 11.93
C ALA A 41 -6.02 -7.84 11.48
N VAL A 42 -5.63 -7.56 10.23
CA VAL A 42 -4.30 -7.90 9.70
C VAL A 42 -3.20 -7.07 10.38
N VAL A 43 -3.43 -5.78 10.63
CA VAL A 43 -2.51 -4.91 11.38
C VAL A 43 -2.26 -5.48 12.78
N LYS A 44 -3.30 -5.92 13.47
CA LYS A 44 -3.18 -6.52 14.81
C LYS A 44 -2.40 -7.84 14.82
N GLU A 45 -2.52 -8.65 13.78
CA GLU A 45 -1.66 -9.84 13.63
C GLU A 45 -0.21 -9.45 13.36
N GLY A 46 0.02 -8.39 12.57
CA GLY A 46 1.36 -7.85 12.33
C GLY A 46 2.03 -7.32 13.59
N ASP A 47 1.28 -6.64 14.45
CA ASP A 47 1.72 -6.20 15.77
C ASP A 47 2.26 -7.37 16.61
N LYS A 48 1.50 -8.47 16.67
CA LYS A 48 1.95 -9.68 17.38
C LYS A 48 3.25 -10.25 16.82
N TRP A 49 3.34 -10.39 15.49
CA TRP A 49 4.55 -10.91 14.85
C TRP A 49 5.75 -9.99 15.01
N PHE A 50 5.53 -8.69 15.00
CA PHE A 50 6.59 -7.69 15.16
C PHE A 50 7.24 -7.76 16.54
N HIS A 51 6.45 -8.07 17.58
CA HIS A 51 6.89 -8.18 18.98
C HIS A 51 7.21 -9.62 19.41
N SER A 52 7.04 -10.62 18.51
CA SER A 52 7.34 -12.02 18.80
C SER A 52 8.73 -12.42 18.31
N PRO A 53 9.50 -13.22 19.07
CA PRO A 53 10.72 -13.83 18.59
C PRO A 53 10.50 -15.04 17.68
N ASP A 54 9.24 -15.48 17.46
CA ASP A 54 8.91 -16.76 16.83
C ASP A 54 9.12 -16.76 15.29
N LEU A 55 9.56 -15.65 14.72
CA LEU A 55 10.01 -15.60 13.33
C LEU A 55 11.44 -16.13 13.14
N GLY A 56 12.18 -16.21 14.22
CA GLY A 56 13.58 -16.64 14.24
C GLY A 56 13.83 -17.90 15.01
N LYS A 57 15.13 -18.21 15.21
CA LYS A 57 15.62 -19.34 16.02
C LYS A 57 16.32 -18.88 17.30
N ASN A 58 16.33 -17.58 17.54
CA ASN A 58 16.87 -16.96 18.74
C ASN A 58 15.79 -16.12 19.42
N THR A 59 16.12 -15.36 20.42
CA THR A 59 15.17 -14.56 21.19
C THR A 59 14.96 -13.13 20.64
N VAL A 60 15.47 -12.85 19.42
CA VAL A 60 15.41 -11.51 18.83
C VAL A 60 14.06 -11.31 18.15
N SER A 61 13.37 -10.21 18.48
CA SER A 61 12.17 -9.72 17.83
C SER A 61 12.44 -8.40 17.05
N CYS A 62 11.53 -7.97 16.22
CA CYS A 62 11.71 -6.77 15.40
C CYS A 62 11.75 -5.49 16.26
N ASP A 63 10.95 -5.42 17.29
CA ASP A 63 10.81 -4.27 18.20
C ASP A 63 12.07 -4.01 19.03
N MET A 64 12.93 -5.01 19.23
CA MET A 64 14.19 -4.82 19.95
C MET A 64 15.12 -3.81 19.24
N CYS A 65 15.03 -3.70 17.91
CA CYS A 65 15.78 -2.73 17.11
C CYS A 65 14.89 -1.56 16.63
N HIS A 66 13.62 -1.80 16.47
CA HIS A 66 12.64 -0.88 15.87
C HIS A 66 11.41 -0.70 16.77
N PRO A 67 11.52 -0.10 17.98
CA PRO A 67 10.37 0.05 18.86
C PRO A 67 9.18 0.68 18.14
N ASN A 68 8.01 0.02 18.12
CA ASN A 68 6.79 0.45 17.41
C ASN A 68 7.08 0.90 15.96
N SER A 69 7.85 0.12 15.22
CA SER A 69 8.32 0.46 13.86
C SER A 69 9.14 1.74 13.74
N ALA A 70 9.56 2.37 14.82
CA ALA A 70 10.49 3.50 14.76
C ALA A 70 11.78 3.11 14.06
N ASN A 71 12.37 4.02 13.32
CA ASN A 71 13.62 3.83 12.55
C ASN A 71 13.53 2.79 11.41
N SER A 72 12.37 2.23 11.11
CA SER A 72 12.18 1.34 9.95
C SER A 72 12.01 2.11 8.64
N HIS A 73 11.46 3.33 8.71
CA HIS A 73 11.24 4.25 7.59
C HIS A 73 10.58 3.60 6.36
N PRO A 74 9.41 2.95 6.50
CA PRO A 74 8.72 2.30 5.40
C PRO A 74 8.32 3.26 4.29
N GLU A 75 8.11 4.53 4.60
CA GLU A 75 7.79 5.62 3.68
C GLU A 75 8.88 5.88 2.63
N THR A 76 10.09 5.37 2.85
CA THR A 76 11.24 5.59 1.95
C THR A 76 11.46 4.45 0.96
N TYR A 77 10.73 3.33 1.07
CA TYR A 77 10.86 2.23 0.12
C TYR A 77 10.11 2.48 -1.20
N PRO A 78 10.61 1.94 -2.33
CA PRO A 78 11.88 1.20 -2.45
C PRO A 78 13.10 2.12 -2.31
N LYS A 79 14.17 1.59 -1.71
CA LYS A 79 15.43 2.33 -1.53
C LYS A 79 16.66 1.42 -1.61
N PHE A 80 17.83 2.02 -1.81
CA PHE A 80 19.09 1.28 -1.74
C PHE A 80 19.34 0.80 -0.31
N GLN A 81 19.60 -0.48 -0.14
CA GLN A 81 19.96 -1.06 1.15
C GLN A 81 21.41 -1.55 1.10
N LYS A 82 22.23 -0.93 1.90
CA LYS A 82 23.67 -1.21 1.96
C LYS A 82 23.96 -2.69 2.30
N GLN A 83 23.17 -3.28 3.18
CA GLN A 83 23.28 -4.67 3.59
C GLN A 83 23.02 -5.66 2.44
N LEU A 84 22.21 -5.26 1.47
CA LEU A 84 21.82 -6.05 0.29
C LEU A 84 22.57 -5.63 -0.98
N GLY A 85 23.23 -4.47 -0.96
CA GLY A 85 23.99 -3.94 -2.10
C GLY A 85 23.14 -3.55 -3.32
N LYS A 86 21.82 -3.36 -3.15
CA LYS A 86 20.87 -3.08 -4.23
C LYS A 86 19.66 -2.29 -3.74
N VAL A 87 18.87 -1.76 -4.68
CA VAL A 87 17.54 -1.20 -4.39
C VAL A 87 16.57 -2.35 -4.13
N VAL A 88 15.84 -2.27 -3.02
CA VAL A 88 14.90 -3.32 -2.58
C VAL A 88 13.58 -2.72 -2.10
N GLY A 89 12.53 -3.53 -2.13
CA GLY A 89 11.27 -3.25 -1.46
C GLY A 89 11.35 -3.57 0.05
N MET A 90 10.33 -3.15 0.80
CA MET A 90 10.27 -3.37 2.25
C MET A 90 10.28 -4.85 2.62
N ARG A 91 9.58 -5.71 1.88
CA ARG A 91 9.52 -7.17 2.11
C ARG A 91 10.89 -7.84 2.04
N GLU A 92 11.74 -7.42 1.11
CA GLU A 92 13.11 -7.94 1.00
C GLU A 92 13.94 -7.56 2.24
N MET A 93 13.76 -6.34 2.76
CA MET A 93 14.44 -5.92 3.98
C MET A 93 13.89 -6.64 5.22
N ILE A 94 12.59 -6.85 5.34
CA ILE A 94 11.99 -7.67 6.40
C ILE A 94 12.62 -9.06 6.39
N ASN A 95 12.69 -9.71 5.23
CA ASN A 95 13.30 -11.03 5.10
C ASN A 95 14.79 -11.03 5.44
N TRP A 96 15.53 -9.97 5.09
CA TRP A 96 16.92 -9.84 5.51
C TRP A 96 17.04 -9.83 7.05
N CYS A 97 16.15 -9.10 7.74
CA CYS A 97 16.12 -9.05 9.21
C CYS A 97 15.74 -10.41 9.83
N ILE A 98 14.77 -11.12 9.23
CA ILE A 98 14.39 -12.46 9.68
C ILE A 98 15.59 -13.43 9.55
N GLN A 99 16.29 -13.41 8.42
CA GLN A 99 17.40 -14.34 8.17
C GLN A 99 18.65 -14.04 8.99
N ASN A 100 19.00 -12.77 9.16
CA ASN A 100 20.28 -12.38 9.76
C ASN A 100 20.16 -12.16 11.28
N PRO A 101 19.53 -11.07 11.78
CA PRO A 101 19.42 -10.87 13.24
C PRO A 101 18.64 -11.98 13.95
N GLN A 102 17.54 -12.45 13.35
CA GLN A 102 16.66 -13.44 13.99
C GLN A 102 17.02 -14.90 13.68
N GLN A 103 17.89 -15.15 12.69
CA GLN A 103 18.30 -16.50 12.25
C GLN A 103 17.13 -17.39 11.81
N GLY A 104 16.09 -16.76 11.26
CA GLY A 104 14.88 -17.42 10.80
C GLY A 104 14.90 -17.81 9.32
N THR A 105 13.77 -18.32 8.87
CA THR A 105 13.53 -18.67 7.46
C THR A 105 12.76 -17.52 6.78
N PRO A 106 13.17 -17.09 5.58
CA PRO A 106 12.46 -16.01 4.87
C PRO A 106 11.02 -16.41 4.56
N LEU A 107 10.13 -15.46 4.64
CA LEU A 107 8.72 -15.62 4.31
C LEU A 107 8.49 -15.38 2.81
N ALA A 108 7.56 -16.13 2.21
CA ALA A 108 7.08 -15.81 0.86
C ALA A 108 6.39 -14.44 0.82
N ALA A 109 6.35 -13.80 -0.35
CA ALA A 109 5.78 -12.47 -0.48
C ALA A 109 4.27 -12.41 -0.16
N ASP A 110 3.56 -13.51 -0.36
CA ASP A 110 2.13 -13.71 -0.08
C ASP A 110 1.89 -14.45 1.24
N ASP A 111 2.93 -14.75 2.02
CA ASP A 111 2.78 -15.33 3.35
C ASP A 111 1.94 -14.40 4.23
N PRO A 112 0.89 -14.90 4.90
CA PRO A 112 0.05 -14.08 5.78
C PRO A 112 0.84 -13.30 6.85
N LYS A 113 1.94 -13.85 7.36
CA LYS A 113 2.83 -13.16 8.31
C LYS A 113 3.56 -11.99 7.67
N MET A 114 4.03 -12.16 6.42
CA MET A 114 4.67 -11.07 5.66
C MET A 114 3.69 -9.93 5.40
N VAL A 115 2.48 -10.26 4.95
CA VAL A 115 1.41 -9.27 4.73
C VAL A 115 1.05 -8.55 6.02
N ALA A 116 0.97 -9.28 7.13
CA ALA A 116 0.64 -8.71 8.44
C ALA A 116 1.75 -7.78 8.97
N LEU A 117 3.01 -8.18 8.87
CA LEU A 117 4.16 -7.33 9.23
C LEU A 117 4.20 -6.05 8.41
N GLU A 118 4.01 -6.14 7.09
CA GLU A 118 3.95 -4.97 6.22
C GLU A 118 2.79 -4.04 6.59
N ALA A 119 1.60 -4.60 6.86
CA ALA A 119 0.44 -3.83 7.28
C ALA A 119 0.69 -3.08 8.60
N TYR A 120 1.26 -3.75 9.60
CA TYR A 120 1.59 -3.14 10.88
C TYR A 120 2.63 -2.03 10.73
N ILE A 121 3.76 -2.31 10.08
CA ILE A 121 4.85 -1.36 9.89
C ILE A 121 4.37 -0.10 9.17
N THR A 122 3.56 -0.25 8.13
CA THR A 122 3.00 0.89 7.40
C THR A 122 1.94 1.63 8.19
N TRP A 123 1.12 0.93 8.96
CA TRP A 123 0.11 1.52 9.83
C TRP A 123 0.74 2.40 10.91
N GLU A 124 1.80 1.94 11.58
CA GLU A 124 2.52 2.71 12.59
C GLU A 124 3.15 3.98 12.02
N ARG A 125 3.44 4.01 10.71
CA ARG A 125 4.01 5.16 10.00
C ARG A 125 2.99 5.92 9.14
N ARG A 126 1.68 5.69 9.34
CA ARG A 126 0.63 6.41 8.60
C ARG A 126 0.70 7.91 8.82
N GLY A 127 0.39 8.67 7.79
CA GLY A 127 0.46 10.13 7.80
C GLY A 127 1.86 10.72 7.56
N VAL A 128 2.91 9.88 7.51
CA VAL A 128 4.23 10.30 7.07
C VAL A 128 4.25 10.39 5.54
N LYS A 129 4.83 11.47 5.02
CA LYS A 129 4.94 11.68 3.57
C LYS A 129 5.80 10.59 2.93
N LEU A 130 5.33 10.04 1.81
CA LEU A 130 6.12 9.11 1.01
C LEU A 130 7.33 9.83 0.39
N GLU A 131 8.52 9.26 0.58
CA GLU A 131 9.79 9.79 0.07
C GLU A 131 10.68 8.64 -0.46
N PRO A 132 10.27 7.92 -1.51
CA PRO A 132 11.01 6.76 -2.02
C PRO A 132 12.46 7.13 -2.35
N GLY A 133 13.39 6.24 -1.99
CA GLY A 133 14.83 6.43 -2.22
C GLY A 133 15.54 7.31 -1.19
N LYS A 134 14.84 7.92 -0.23
CA LYS A 134 15.46 8.70 0.85
C LYS A 134 16.13 7.77 1.88
N HIS A 135 17.28 8.21 2.39
CA HIS A 135 18.08 7.53 3.42
C HIS A 135 18.06 8.31 4.72
#